data_3be9d2322fa0db2f7b09d7a31d4f32e9
#
_entry.id   3be9d2322fa0db2f7b09d7a31d4f32e9
#
_cell.length_a   1.000
_cell.length_b   1.000
_cell.length_c   1.000
_cell.angle_alpha   90.00
_cell.angle_beta   90.00
_cell.angle_gamma   90.00
#
_symmetry.space_group_name_H-M   'P 1'
#
loop_
_entity.id
_entity.type
_entity.pdbx_description
1 polymer ?
#
loop_
_entity_poly.entity_id
_entity_poly.type
_entity_poly.pdbx_seq_one_letter_code
_entity_poly.pdbx_strand_id
1 'polypeptide(L)'
;MKVSHWLIPLALATAWPIQSLQAQTQEASTQAPKLVVSIVVDQMRADYLTRFEDLYTGGIQTLMSEGESFINAHYSHAPTYTGPGHATIYTGTDPRFHGIIANDWYDASLKRSVYCVEDDQVAPVGSSSDAHRRSPKNIRSTTWTDELEWATQGKAKVIAFSIKDRGAICAAGHYGDAAYWIDSDAGFVSSSHYMDDLPKWMMRFNRSHDPSSYMTGSWDRLLDVSHYDALAGPDQSDFERVPKGAKSATFPYDLKAMQSAYNGAFKSTPAGNTLLVDAALVAVKAEGLGQDDITDVLAISFSATDYLGHAMGPRSQEVMDMYLRLDLDLKHLFESLDLLVGKGNYLVTFTADHGASDNPMQAKADGFPAELWAPADLEAELRVLMHLALIDNDKVLNLSNDQIYLSSREKDLAVAVRNAILVHPAIAEAWTWEEIRLSPDPYAQLRRNGSDKRSGQVFYALKPGHLAYGPTGTTHGSGYHYDSHVPLIFMGKAFNPQAMHNERAYIRDMAPTLSKVIGIASPSACTGNPLWVSPANK
;
A
#
# COMPACT_ATOMS: atom_id res chain seq x y z
N MET A 1 23.20 -46.64 -80.53
CA MET A 1 22.68 -45.74 -79.53
C MET A 1 23.59 -45.88 -78.31
N LYS A 2 24.42 -44.87 -78.06
CA LYS A 2 25.44 -44.88 -76.93
C LYS A 2 24.82 -44.22 -75.70
N VAL A 3 24.75 -44.99 -74.65
CA VAL A 3 24.33 -44.50 -73.32
C VAL A 3 25.61 -44.08 -72.57
N SER A 4 25.73 -42.78 -72.23
CA SER A 4 26.84 -42.21 -71.49
C SER A 4 26.56 -42.30 -69.98
N HIS A 5 27.43 -43.00 -69.23
CA HIS A 5 27.38 -42.99 -67.77
C HIS A 5 28.14 -41.78 -67.22
N TRP A 6 27.46 -40.97 -66.45
CA TRP A 6 28.09 -39.90 -65.64
C TRP A 6 28.38 -40.43 -64.24
N LEU A 7 29.66 -40.49 -63.88
CA LEU A 7 30.15 -40.75 -62.54
C LEU A 7 30.07 -39.47 -61.73
N ILE A 8 29.34 -39.46 -60.60
CA ILE A 8 29.34 -38.39 -59.61
C ILE A 8 30.41 -38.72 -58.58
N PRO A 9 31.37 -37.85 -58.28
CA PRO A 9 32.36 -38.08 -57.23
C PRO A 9 31.72 -37.90 -55.84
N LEU A 10 31.92 -38.91 -54.97
CA LEU A 10 31.55 -38.91 -53.56
C LEU A 10 32.48 -37.95 -52.82
N ALA A 11 31.98 -36.81 -52.33
CA ALA A 11 32.70 -35.92 -51.47
C ALA A 11 32.69 -36.50 -50.03
N LEU A 12 33.84 -36.85 -49.51
CA LEU A 12 34.06 -37.16 -48.09
C LEU A 12 33.82 -35.91 -47.23
N ALA A 13 32.72 -35.88 -46.52
CA ALA A 13 32.47 -34.90 -45.49
C ALA A 13 33.27 -35.29 -44.25
N THR A 14 34.32 -34.55 -43.97
CA THR A 14 35.04 -34.63 -42.68
C THR A 14 34.12 -34.07 -41.58
N ALA A 15 33.64 -34.97 -40.72
CA ALA A 15 32.91 -34.60 -39.52
C ALA A 15 33.86 -33.88 -38.53
N TRP A 16 33.65 -32.59 -38.37
CA TRP A 16 34.22 -31.87 -37.23
C TRP A 16 33.44 -32.25 -35.96
N PRO A 17 34.11 -32.53 -34.84
CA PRO A 17 33.39 -32.77 -33.59
C PRO A 17 32.73 -31.46 -33.17
N ILE A 18 31.41 -31.42 -33.16
CA ILE A 18 30.65 -30.39 -32.48
C ILE A 18 30.90 -30.63 -30.98
N GLN A 19 31.88 -29.94 -30.42
CA GLN A 19 31.93 -29.74 -28.98
C GLN A 19 30.68 -28.92 -28.60
N SER A 20 29.70 -29.60 -28.02
CA SER A 20 28.63 -28.95 -27.32
C SER A 20 29.23 -28.09 -26.23
N LEU A 21 29.27 -26.75 -26.46
CA LEU A 21 29.42 -25.80 -25.39
C LEU A 21 28.16 -25.96 -24.52
N GLN A 22 28.20 -26.85 -23.55
CA GLN A 22 27.35 -26.74 -22.40
C GLN A 22 27.81 -25.47 -21.66
N ALA A 23 27.17 -24.38 -21.95
CA ALA A 23 27.15 -23.25 -21.03
C ALA A 23 26.57 -23.83 -19.73
N GLN A 24 27.43 -24.21 -18.82
CA GLN A 24 27.08 -24.36 -17.42
C GLN A 24 26.70 -22.95 -16.97
N THR A 25 25.41 -22.57 -17.12
CA THR A 25 24.80 -21.59 -16.26
C THR A 25 24.88 -22.21 -14.86
N GLN A 26 25.96 -21.92 -14.17
CA GLN A 26 26.03 -22.11 -12.74
C GLN A 26 25.03 -21.11 -12.18
N GLU A 27 23.73 -21.50 -12.12
CA GLU A 27 22.78 -20.87 -11.26
C GLU A 27 23.38 -20.90 -9.87
N ALA A 28 23.84 -19.77 -9.39
CA ALA A 28 24.16 -19.62 -8.00
C ALA A 28 22.82 -19.86 -7.27
N SER A 29 22.65 -21.05 -6.72
CA SER A 29 21.58 -21.38 -5.79
C SER A 29 21.76 -20.46 -4.58
N THR A 30 21.20 -19.26 -4.67
CA THR A 30 20.93 -18.49 -3.46
C THR A 30 19.83 -19.25 -2.75
N GLN A 31 20.17 -19.86 -1.62
CA GLN A 31 19.18 -20.51 -0.76
C GLN A 31 18.03 -19.52 -0.52
N ALA A 32 16.78 -19.96 -0.74
CA ALA A 32 15.61 -19.14 -0.50
C ALA A 32 15.64 -18.58 0.94
N PRO A 33 15.17 -17.35 1.17
CA PRO A 33 15.14 -16.79 2.51
C PRO A 33 14.24 -17.66 3.39
N LYS A 34 14.59 -17.80 4.67
CA LYS A 34 13.74 -18.50 5.65
C LYS A 34 12.51 -17.67 6.03
N LEU A 35 12.62 -16.35 5.90
CA LEU A 35 11.53 -15.42 6.21
C LEU A 35 11.52 -14.27 5.21
N VAL A 36 10.35 -13.94 4.68
CA VAL A 36 10.10 -12.68 3.96
C VAL A 36 9.38 -11.72 4.93
N VAL A 37 9.98 -10.56 5.18
CA VAL A 37 9.39 -9.48 5.98
C VAL A 37 8.89 -8.42 5.02
N SER A 38 7.58 -8.36 4.82
CA SER A 38 6.94 -7.37 3.93
C SER A 38 6.47 -6.17 4.75
N ILE A 39 7.13 -5.03 4.55
CA ILE A 39 6.84 -3.78 5.26
C ILE A 39 6.14 -2.81 4.31
N VAL A 40 4.95 -2.38 4.69
CA VAL A 40 4.19 -1.32 4.02
C VAL A 40 3.99 -0.17 5.00
N VAL A 41 4.43 1.03 4.64
CA VAL A 41 4.23 2.25 5.45
C VAL A 41 3.14 3.08 4.80
N ASP A 42 1.97 3.06 5.39
CA ASP A 42 0.76 3.71 4.88
C ASP A 42 0.97 5.22 4.74
N GLN A 43 0.67 5.76 3.55
CA GLN A 43 0.81 7.18 3.21
C GLN A 43 2.26 7.70 3.18
N MET A 44 3.27 6.83 2.95
CA MET A 44 4.66 7.28 2.89
C MET A 44 5.02 7.84 1.52
N ARG A 45 5.30 9.13 1.45
CA ARG A 45 5.86 9.80 0.27
C ARG A 45 7.31 9.36 0.05
N ALA A 46 7.71 9.21 -1.22
CA ALA A 46 9.09 8.84 -1.55
C ALA A 46 10.11 9.90 -1.09
N ASP A 47 9.74 11.19 -1.08
CA ASP A 47 10.63 12.27 -0.67
C ASP A 47 11.01 12.25 0.81
N TYR A 48 10.30 11.50 1.68
CA TYR A 48 10.69 11.37 3.09
C TYR A 48 12.02 10.63 3.26
N LEU A 49 12.38 9.73 2.33
CA LEU A 49 13.69 9.07 2.36
C LEU A 49 14.85 10.07 2.16
N THR A 50 14.68 11.05 1.27
CA THR A 50 15.71 12.05 0.99
C THR A 50 15.61 13.28 1.88
N ARG A 51 14.38 13.68 2.26
CA ARG A 51 14.16 14.87 3.09
C ARG A 51 14.69 14.70 4.52
N PHE A 52 14.61 13.48 5.07
CA PHE A 52 15.05 13.16 6.42
C PHE A 52 16.31 12.29 6.44
N GLU A 53 17.01 12.12 5.31
CA GLU A 53 18.14 11.20 5.13
C GLU A 53 19.21 11.31 6.22
N ASP A 54 19.64 12.53 6.51
CA ASP A 54 20.71 12.79 7.50
C ASP A 54 20.28 12.53 8.97
N LEU A 55 19.00 12.30 9.21
CA LEU A 55 18.44 12.12 10.56
C LEU A 55 18.11 10.66 10.88
N TYR A 56 18.00 9.80 9.87
CA TYR A 56 17.78 8.38 10.10
C TYR A 56 19.04 7.71 10.66
N THR A 57 18.88 6.93 11.71
CA THR A 57 19.98 6.22 12.40
C THR A 57 19.64 4.75 12.71
N GLY A 58 18.51 4.27 12.17
CA GLY A 58 17.91 3.00 12.51
C GLY A 58 17.61 2.10 11.31
N GLY A 59 16.38 1.58 11.26
CA GLY A 59 15.99 0.61 10.25
C GLY A 59 15.78 1.20 8.86
N ILE A 60 15.27 2.44 8.74
CA ILE A 60 15.17 3.12 7.44
C ILE A 60 16.57 3.40 6.90
N GLN A 61 17.48 3.89 7.76
CA GLN A 61 18.86 4.08 7.38
C GLN A 61 19.53 2.76 6.95
N THR A 62 19.24 1.65 7.63
CA THR A 62 19.71 0.32 7.23
C THR A 62 19.17 -0.10 5.86
N LEU A 63 17.87 0.09 5.60
CA LEU A 63 17.25 -0.19 4.30
C LEU A 63 17.90 0.62 3.18
N MET A 64 18.18 1.90 3.40
CA MET A 64 18.82 2.78 2.41
C MET A 64 20.27 2.38 2.15
N SER A 65 20.99 1.92 3.16
CA SER A 65 22.43 1.58 3.06
C SER A 65 22.71 0.12 2.69
N GLU A 66 21.84 -0.83 3.05
CA GLU A 66 22.02 -2.26 2.79
C GLU A 66 21.00 -2.81 1.76
N GLY A 67 20.04 -2.01 1.32
CA GLY A 67 19.01 -2.38 0.35
C GLY A 67 19.37 -2.03 -1.09
N GLU A 68 18.62 -2.61 -2.02
CA GLU A 68 18.55 -2.26 -3.44
C GLU A 68 17.29 -1.41 -3.66
N SER A 69 17.46 -0.16 -4.11
CA SER A 69 16.44 0.88 -4.16
C SER A 69 15.96 1.17 -5.58
N PHE A 70 14.66 1.23 -5.79
CA PHE A 70 14.00 1.66 -7.02
C PHE A 70 13.40 3.04 -6.79
N ILE A 71 14.20 4.09 -7.05
CA ILE A 71 13.88 5.47 -6.65
C ILE A 71 12.82 6.16 -7.53
N ASN A 72 12.33 5.51 -8.58
CA ASN A 72 11.28 6.01 -9.47
C ASN A 72 10.11 5.01 -9.54
N ALA A 73 9.66 4.55 -8.35
CA ALA A 73 8.58 3.58 -8.22
C ALA A 73 7.23 4.28 -8.02
N HIS A 74 6.22 3.81 -8.77
CA HIS A 74 4.90 4.45 -8.80
C HIS A 74 3.76 3.46 -8.86
N TYR A 75 2.61 3.92 -8.39
CA TYR A 75 1.34 3.29 -8.74
C TYR A 75 0.95 3.58 -10.18
N SER A 76 0.40 2.58 -10.85
CA SER A 76 -0.06 2.64 -12.24
C SER A 76 -1.57 2.83 -12.36
N HIS A 77 -2.24 3.16 -11.26
CA HIS A 77 -3.70 3.33 -11.18
C HIS A 77 -4.10 4.54 -10.34
N ALA A 78 -5.33 5.00 -10.50
CA ALA A 78 -6.05 5.91 -9.64
C ALA A 78 -7.49 5.37 -9.45
N PRO A 79 -8.07 5.47 -8.24
CA PRO A 79 -7.54 6.20 -7.07
C PRO A 79 -6.41 5.46 -6.35
N THR A 80 -5.53 6.23 -5.71
CA THR A 80 -4.43 5.75 -4.87
C THR A 80 -4.86 5.72 -3.40
N TYR A 81 -5.55 4.66 -3.03
CA TYR A 81 -6.08 4.42 -1.68
C TYR A 81 -5.47 3.18 -1.05
N THR A 82 -5.60 3.04 0.28
CA THR A 82 -5.05 1.93 1.06
C THR A 82 -5.45 0.56 0.51
N GLY A 83 -6.75 0.32 0.27
CA GLY A 83 -7.22 -0.97 -0.23
C GLY A 83 -6.64 -1.34 -1.61
N PRO A 84 -6.79 -0.51 -2.65
CA PRO A 84 -6.15 -0.71 -3.95
C PRO A 84 -4.63 -0.86 -3.87
N GLY A 85 -3.96 -0.02 -3.08
CA GLY A 85 -2.50 -0.05 -2.92
C GLY A 85 -2.01 -1.38 -2.36
N HIS A 86 -2.55 -1.81 -1.20
CA HIS A 86 -2.20 -3.09 -0.61
C HIS A 86 -2.53 -4.27 -1.55
N ALA A 87 -3.71 -4.29 -2.17
CA ALA A 87 -4.05 -5.33 -3.11
C ALA A 87 -3.06 -5.38 -4.30
N THR A 88 -2.60 -4.23 -4.81
CA THR A 88 -1.61 -4.14 -5.88
C THR A 88 -0.24 -4.73 -5.46
N ILE A 89 0.24 -4.42 -4.24
CA ILE A 89 1.49 -4.94 -3.68
C ILE A 89 1.49 -6.48 -3.67
N TYR A 90 0.41 -7.08 -3.20
CA TYR A 90 0.36 -8.53 -2.98
C TYR A 90 -0.12 -9.33 -4.20
N THR A 91 -0.94 -8.75 -5.10
CA THR A 91 -1.42 -9.45 -6.31
C THR A 91 -0.56 -9.21 -7.55
N GLY A 92 0.34 -8.22 -7.54
CA GLY A 92 1.14 -7.87 -8.70
C GLY A 92 0.34 -7.35 -9.90
N THR A 93 -0.85 -6.78 -9.66
CA THR A 93 -1.69 -6.27 -10.74
C THR A 93 -2.47 -5.02 -10.30
N ASP A 94 -3.13 -4.37 -11.23
CA ASP A 94 -3.93 -3.16 -11.00
C ASP A 94 -5.37 -3.50 -10.55
N PRO A 95 -6.10 -2.55 -9.92
CA PRO A 95 -7.50 -2.69 -9.49
C PRO A 95 -8.44 -3.27 -10.55
N ARG A 96 -8.20 -2.97 -11.81
CA ARG A 96 -8.94 -3.51 -12.95
C ARG A 96 -9.02 -5.04 -12.94
N PHE A 97 -8.01 -5.71 -12.43
CA PHE A 97 -7.91 -7.17 -12.41
C PHE A 97 -8.14 -7.75 -11.02
N HIS A 98 -7.50 -7.19 -9.98
CA HIS A 98 -7.71 -7.69 -8.63
C HIS A 98 -9.04 -7.24 -7.99
N GLY A 99 -9.74 -6.25 -8.57
CA GLY A 99 -11.11 -5.90 -8.21
C GLY A 99 -11.28 -4.97 -7.01
N ILE A 100 -10.23 -4.62 -6.27
CA ILE A 100 -10.29 -3.64 -5.17
C ILE A 100 -10.07 -2.25 -5.77
N ILE A 101 -11.15 -1.58 -6.14
CA ILE A 101 -11.11 -0.32 -6.89
C ILE A 101 -11.01 0.93 -6.01
N ALA A 102 -11.32 0.80 -4.74
CA ALA A 102 -11.24 1.84 -3.70
C ALA A 102 -11.32 1.17 -2.32
N ASN A 103 -11.27 1.95 -1.22
CA ASN A 103 -11.56 1.44 0.12
C ASN A 103 -13.02 1.00 0.27
N ASP A 104 -13.91 1.66 -0.43
CA ASP A 104 -15.32 1.29 -0.61
C ASP A 104 -15.80 1.75 -2.00
N TRP A 105 -16.89 1.16 -2.49
CA TRP A 105 -17.55 1.56 -3.75
C TRP A 105 -19.05 1.39 -3.64
N TYR A 106 -19.79 2.19 -4.39
CA TYR A 106 -21.24 2.06 -4.46
C TYR A 106 -21.63 0.84 -5.32
N ASP A 107 -22.42 -0.07 -4.74
CA ASP A 107 -23.02 -1.18 -5.49
C ASP A 107 -24.47 -0.86 -5.81
N ALA A 108 -24.75 -0.67 -7.10
CA ALA A 108 -26.08 -0.30 -7.57
C ALA A 108 -27.13 -1.41 -7.36
N SER A 109 -26.72 -2.68 -7.27
CA SER A 109 -27.62 -3.81 -7.02
C SER A 109 -28.03 -3.88 -5.55
N LEU A 110 -27.11 -3.58 -4.66
CA LEU A 110 -27.32 -3.52 -3.21
C LEU A 110 -27.82 -2.15 -2.74
N LYS A 111 -27.71 -1.13 -3.60
CA LYS A 111 -28.07 0.28 -3.31
C LYS A 111 -27.36 0.83 -2.06
N ARG A 112 -26.13 0.43 -1.84
CA ARG A 112 -25.27 0.88 -0.73
C ARG A 112 -23.80 0.84 -1.08
N SER A 113 -22.97 1.49 -0.27
CA SER A 113 -21.53 1.28 -0.32
C SER A 113 -21.17 -0.12 0.18
N VAL A 114 -20.18 -0.71 -0.48
CA VAL A 114 -19.54 -2.00 -0.14
C VAL A 114 -18.11 -1.69 0.25
N TYR A 115 -17.71 -2.09 1.46
CA TYR A 115 -16.35 -1.93 1.92
C TYR A 115 -15.44 -3.03 1.33
N CYS A 116 -14.20 -2.68 0.98
CA CYS A 116 -13.33 -3.56 0.16
C CYS A 116 -13.05 -4.94 0.73
N VAL A 117 -13.08 -5.10 2.05
CA VAL A 117 -12.86 -6.38 2.75
C VAL A 117 -14.06 -6.82 3.59
N GLU A 118 -15.25 -6.22 3.39
CA GLU A 118 -16.45 -6.69 4.10
C GLU A 118 -16.86 -8.10 3.67
N ASP A 119 -17.28 -8.88 4.64
CA ASP A 119 -17.82 -10.21 4.41
C ASP A 119 -18.86 -10.57 5.48
N ASP A 120 -20.12 -10.61 5.10
CA ASP A 120 -21.25 -10.98 5.96
C ASP A 120 -21.34 -12.49 6.26
N GLN A 121 -20.54 -13.32 5.57
CA GLN A 121 -20.51 -14.77 5.76
C GLN A 121 -19.51 -15.21 6.84
N VAL A 122 -18.67 -14.31 7.34
CA VAL A 122 -17.69 -14.62 8.39
C VAL A 122 -18.10 -13.97 9.72
N ALA A 123 -17.64 -14.55 10.81
CA ALA A 123 -17.80 -13.98 12.15
C ALA A 123 -16.53 -13.22 12.56
N PRO A 124 -16.64 -12.16 13.41
CA PRO A 124 -15.47 -11.57 14.05
C PRO A 124 -14.86 -12.56 15.04
N VAL A 125 -13.53 -12.54 15.19
CA VAL A 125 -12.79 -13.35 16.16
C VAL A 125 -11.98 -12.42 17.07
N GLY A 126 -12.19 -12.51 18.38
CA GLY A 126 -11.55 -11.63 19.37
C GLY A 126 -12.31 -10.32 19.62
N SER A 127 -13.40 -10.06 18.91
CA SER A 127 -14.30 -8.93 19.10
C SER A 127 -15.76 -9.37 18.97
N SER A 128 -16.67 -8.64 19.59
CA SER A 128 -18.12 -8.84 19.44
C SER A 128 -18.73 -7.90 18.37
N SER A 129 -17.93 -7.02 17.78
CA SER A 129 -18.41 -6.03 16.81
C SER A 129 -18.51 -6.62 15.41
N ASP A 130 -19.70 -6.53 14.80
CA ASP A 130 -19.92 -6.89 13.39
C ASP A 130 -19.06 -6.07 12.41
N ALA A 131 -18.50 -4.95 12.86
CA ALA A 131 -17.53 -4.17 12.07
C ALA A 131 -16.26 -4.96 11.72
N HIS A 132 -16.03 -6.12 12.34
CA HIS A 132 -14.90 -7.01 12.08
C HIS A 132 -15.25 -8.27 11.28
N ARG A 133 -16.40 -8.32 10.63
CA ARG A 133 -16.76 -9.32 9.61
C ARG A 133 -15.99 -9.01 8.31
N ARG A 134 -14.77 -9.53 8.21
CA ARG A 134 -13.81 -9.18 7.16
C ARG A 134 -13.17 -10.42 6.54
N SER A 135 -12.96 -10.39 5.21
CA SER A 135 -12.23 -11.44 4.50
C SER A 135 -11.67 -10.92 3.17
N PRO A 136 -10.81 -11.67 2.48
CA PRO A 136 -10.28 -11.31 1.16
C PRO A 136 -11.27 -11.59 0.00
N LYS A 137 -12.52 -11.95 0.25
CA LYS A 137 -13.47 -12.43 -0.79
C LYS A 137 -13.64 -11.49 -1.99
N ASN A 138 -13.39 -10.20 -1.81
CA ASN A 138 -13.51 -9.20 -2.88
C ASN A 138 -12.27 -9.10 -3.76
N ILE A 139 -11.15 -9.69 -3.36
CA ILE A 139 -9.92 -9.81 -4.15
C ILE A 139 -10.11 -10.92 -5.18
N ARG A 140 -9.88 -10.62 -6.47
CA ARG A 140 -10.15 -11.55 -7.58
C ARG A 140 -8.89 -12.21 -8.15
N SER A 141 -7.78 -12.04 -7.50
CA SER A 141 -6.49 -12.64 -7.84
C SER A 141 -5.95 -13.36 -6.63
N THR A 142 -5.16 -14.37 -6.83
CA THR A 142 -4.27 -14.83 -5.76
C THR A 142 -3.26 -13.74 -5.42
N THR A 143 -2.71 -13.80 -4.23
CA THR A 143 -1.56 -13.00 -3.80
C THR A 143 -0.27 -13.84 -3.95
N TRP A 144 0.90 -13.22 -3.91
CA TRP A 144 2.15 -13.98 -3.88
C TRP A 144 2.28 -14.81 -2.58
N THR A 145 1.58 -14.43 -1.51
CA THR A 145 1.46 -15.19 -0.27
C THR A 145 0.58 -16.43 -0.45
N ASP A 146 -0.51 -16.33 -1.20
CA ASP A 146 -1.33 -17.50 -1.61
C ASP A 146 -0.53 -18.49 -2.45
N GLU A 147 0.26 -17.97 -3.41
CA GLU A 147 1.12 -18.82 -4.26
C GLU A 147 2.21 -19.52 -3.44
N LEU A 148 2.73 -18.88 -2.39
CA LEU A 148 3.67 -19.50 -1.46
C LEU A 148 3.00 -20.63 -0.68
N GLU A 149 1.81 -20.43 -0.16
CA GLU A 149 1.02 -21.47 0.52
C GLU A 149 0.82 -22.69 -0.39
N TRP A 150 0.45 -22.47 -1.64
CA TRP A 150 0.29 -23.57 -2.60
C TRP A 150 1.61 -24.25 -2.96
N ALA A 151 2.68 -23.49 -3.19
CA ALA A 151 3.98 -24.05 -3.50
C ALA A 151 4.55 -24.91 -2.36
N THR A 152 4.29 -24.54 -1.13
CA THR A 152 4.72 -25.25 0.08
C THR A 152 3.72 -26.30 0.58
N GLN A 153 2.56 -26.41 -0.08
CA GLN A 153 1.47 -27.31 0.31
C GLN A 153 0.94 -27.02 1.73
N GLY A 154 0.80 -25.73 2.08
CA GLY A 154 0.33 -25.28 3.38
C GLY A 154 1.33 -25.49 4.51
N LYS A 155 2.62 -25.48 4.22
CA LYS A 155 3.67 -25.60 5.24
C LYS A 155 4.33 -24.26 5.57
N ALA A 156 4.28 -23.30 4.65
CA ALA A 156 4.67 -21.94 4.94
C ALA A 156 3.74 -21.37 6.00
N LYS A 157 4.20 -20.38 6.74
CA LYS A 157 3.38 -19.61 7.66
C LYS A 157 3.30 -18.17 7.17
N VAL A 158 2.08 -17.72 6.92
CA VAL A 158 1.80 -16.35 6.44
C VAL A 158 1.03 -15.60 7.50
N ILE A 159 1.68 -14.66 8.18
CA ILE A 159 1.09 -13.88 9.26
C ILE A 159 1.20 -12.39 8.96
N ALA A 160 0.07 -11.69 8.99
CA ALA A 160 -0.03 -10.28 8.65
C ALA A 160 -0.59 -9.44 9.80
N PHE A 161 0.01 -8.27 10.03
CA PHE A 161 -0.39 -7.29 11.03
C PHE A 161 -0.64 -5.92 10.41
N SER A 162 -1.71 -5.25 10.86
CA SER A 162 -1.96 -3.84 10.55
C SER A 162 -2.89 -3.22 11.60
N ILE A 163 -2.91 -1.91 11.73
CA ILE A 163 -4.02 -1.24 12.44
C ILE A 163 -5.30 -1.33 11.58
N LYS A 164 -5.18 -1.18 10.26
CA LYS A 164 -6.29 -1.25 9.30
C LYS A 164 -6.51 -2.70 8.84
N ASP A 165 -7.74 -3.20 8.91
CA ASP A 165 -8.14 -4.56 8.47
C ASP A 165 -7.66 -4.87 7.04
N ARG A 166 -7.88 -3.97 6.09
CA ARG A 166 -7.51 -4.16 4.68
C ARG A 166 -6.00 -4.27 4.45
N GLY A 167 -5.18 -3.64 5.31
CA GLY A 167 -3.73 -3.77 5.26
C GLY A 167 -3.26 -5.19 5.59
N ALA A 168 -3.81 -5.80 6.65
CA ALA A 168 -3.49 -7.16 7.03
C ALA A 168 -4.11 -8.20 6.08
N ILE A 169 -5.38 -8.03 5.70
CA ILE A 169 -6.13 -9.00 4.88
C ILE A 169 -5.57 -9.10 3.46
N CYS A 170 -5.23 -7.97 2.81
CA CYS A 170 -4.62 -8.03 1.48
C CYS A 170 -3.24 -8.72 1.51
N ALA A 171 -2.52 -8.60 2.63
CA ALA A 171 -1.21 -9.23 2.82
C ALA A 171 -1.30 -10.73 3.09
N ALA A 172 -2.23 -11.15 3.94
CA ALA A 172 -2.45 -12.57 4.22
C ALA A 172 -3.05 -13.31 3.02
N GLY A 173 -3.83 -12.62 2.18
CA GLY A 173 -4.50 -13.24 1.03
C GLY A 173 -5.63 -14.16 1.45
N HIS A 174 -5.94 -15.14 0.56
CA HIS A 174 -7.04 -16.09 0.73
C HIS A 174 -6.66 -17.29 1.61
N TYR A 175 -5.37 -17.62 1.68
CA TYR A 175 -4.87 -18.87 2.28
C TYR A 175 -3.87 -18.65 3.40
N GLY A 176 -3.54 -17.40 3.76
CA GLY A 176 -2.63 -17.12 4.87
C GLY A 176 -3.17 -17.61 6.22
N ASP A 177 -2.26 -17.96 7.14
CA ASP A 177 -2.61 -18.51 8.45
C ASP A 177 -3.29 -17.50 9.36
N ALA A 178 -2.89 -16.22 9.26
CA ALA A 178 -3.47 -15.18 10.11
C ALA A 178 -3.37 -13.77 9.49
N ALA A 179 -4.46 -13.03 9.58
CA ALA A 179 -4.50 -11.58 9.45
C ALA A 179 -5.02 -10.99 10.76
N TYR A 180 -4.22 -10.11 11.37
CA TYR A 180 -4.57 -9.40 12.60
C TYR A 180 -4.70 -7.91 12.36
N TRP A 181 -5.79 -7.33 12.85
CA TRP A 181 -6.01 -5.87 12.82
C TRP A 181 -6.55 -5.38 14.17
N ILE A 182 -6.64 -4.07 14.35
CA ILE A 182 -6.95 -3.50 15.65
C ILE A 182 -8.43 -3.13 15.80
N ASP A 183 -9.07 -3.72 16.81
CA ASP A 183 -10.22 -3.16 17.49
C ASP A 183 -9.73 -2.33 18.70
N SER A 184 -10.16 -1.07 18.79
CA SER A 184 -9.66 -0.15 19.86
C SER A 184 -10.06 -0.59 21.27
N ASP A 185 -11.09 -1.43 21.41
CA ASP A 185 -11.60 -1.91 22.69
C ASP A 185 -11.10 -3.32 23.05
N ALA A 186 -10.64 -4.08 22.04
CA ALA A 186 -10.28 -5.50 22.22
C ALA A 186 -8.79 -5.80 21.91
N GLY A 187 -8.05 -4.87 21.32
CA GLY A 187 -6.70 -5.12 20.83
C GLY A 187 -6.68 -5.76 19.44
N PHE A 188 -5.76 -6.69 19.20
CA PHE A 188 -5.73 -7.42 17.93
C PHE A 188 -6.87 -8.43 17.82
N VAL A 189 -7.55 -8.36 16.69
CA VAL A 189 -8.68 -9.23 16.32
C VAL A 189 -8.46 -9.83 14.94
N SER A 190 -9.31 -10.79 14.57
CA SER A 190 -9.33 -11.45 13.27
C SER A 190 -10.77 -11.77 12.85
N SER A 191 -10.94 -12.68 11.91
CA SER A 191 -12.23 -13.22 11.51
C SER A 191 -12.19 -14.73 11.31
N SER A 192 -13.38 -15.34 11.27
CA SER A 192 -13.50 -16.78 11.04
C SER A 192 -13.08 -17.24 9.63
N HIS A 193 -12.64 -16.32 8.78
CA HIS A 193 -11.97 -16.68 7.54
C HIS A 193 -10.60 -17.31 7.80
N TYR A 194 -9.87 -16.80 8.80
CA TYR A 194 -8.50 -17.23 9.11
C TYR A 194 -8.45 -18.21 10.30
N MET A 195 -9.30 -18.05 11.29
CA MET A 195 -9.23 -18.85 12.50
C MET A 195 -10.58 -18.89 13.24
N ASP A 196 -10.79 -19.95 14.02
CA ASP A 196 -11.99 -20.08 14.87
C ASP A 196 -11.87 -19.25 16.16
N ASP A 197 -10.67 -19.22 16.76
CA ASP A 197 -10.35 -18.50 17.99
C ASP A 197 -8.96 -17.85 17.89
N LEU A 198 -8.75 -16.73 18.60
CA LEU A 198 -7.41 -16.14 18.73
C LEU A 198 -6.46 -17.13 19.42
N PRO A 199 -5.22 -17.32 18.91
CA PRO A 199 -4.25 -18.18 19.55
C PRO A 199 -3.90 -17.68 20.96
N LYS A 200 -3.53 -18.60 21.84
CA LYS A 200 -3.25 -18.28 23.26
C LYS A 200 -2.20 -17.19 23.45
N TRP A 201 -1.22 -17.13 22.56
CA TRP A 201 -0.19 -16.07 22.63
C TRP A 201 -0.76 -14.70 22.29
N MET A 202 -1.66 -14.58 21.30
CA MET A 202 -2.32 -13.33 20.94
C MET A 202 -3.27 -12.87 22.05
N MET A 203 -4.05 -13.80 22.64
CA MET A 203 -4.88 -13.46 23.81
C MET A 203 -4.05 -12.97 25.00
N ARG A 204 -2.83 -13.51 25.21
CA ARG A 204 -1.91 -13.01 26.25
C ARG A 204 -1.37 -11.64 25.88
N PHE A 205 -0.97 -11.46 24.60
CA PHE A 205 -0.48 -10.19 24.08
C PHE A 205 -1.52 -9.09 24.31
N ASN A 206 -2.77 -9.26 23.86
CA ASN A 206 -3.84 -8.27 24.04
C ASN A 206 -4.05 -7.87 25.51
N ARG A 207 -3.88 -8.80 26.45
CA ARG A 207 -4.01 -8.51 27.89
C ARG A 207 -2.82 -7.75 28.46
N SER A 208 -1.62 -7.99 27.98
CA SER A 208 -0.39 -7.38 28.52
C SER A 208 0.05 -6.12 27.76
N HIS A 209 -0.43 -5.96 26.53
CA HIS A 209 -0.09 -4.87 25.60
C HIS A 209 -1.39 -4.21 25.09
N ASP A 210 -2.26 -3.86 26.04
CA ASP A 210 -3.42 -3.04 25.71
C ASP A 210 -2.97 -1.74 25.04
N PRO A 211 -3.57 -1.29 23.92
CA PRO A 211 -3.14 -0.09 23.21
C PRO A 211 -3.02 1.15 24.12
N SER A 212 -3.85 1.26 25.16
CA SER A 212 -3.76 2.37 26.13
C SER A 212 -2.48 2.34 26.95
N SER A 213 -1.83 1.18 27.11
CA SER A 213 -0.56 1.06 27.85
C SER A 213 0.61 1.74 27.16
N TYR A 214 0.53 1.95 25.86
CA TYR A 214 1.51 2.70 25.05
C TYR A 214 1.26 4.22 25.09
N MET A 215 0.08 4.64 25.54
CA MET A 215 -0.36 6.04 25.58
C MET A 215 -0.09 6.65 26.96
N THR A 216 1.18 6.61 27.39
CA THR A 216 1.61 7.12 28.71
C THR A 216 2.70 8.17 28.56
N GLY A 217 2.72 9.16 29.48
CA GLY A 217 3.71 10.22 29.44
C GLY A 217 3.45 11.27 28.37
N SER A 218 4.52 11.82 27.84
CA SER A 218 4.53 12.89 26.84
C SER A 218 5.12 12.40 25.53
N TRP A 219 4.52 12.82 24.43
CA TRP A 219 5.14 12.72 23.11
C TRP A 219 5.84 14.06 22.82
N ASP A 220 7.13 14.06 23.04
CA ASP A 220 8.04 15.17 22.78
C ASP A 220 8.78 14.93 21.46
N ARG A 221 9.38 15.97 20.88
CA ARG A 221 10.30 15.80 19.75
C ARG A 221 11.47 14.90 20.12
N LEU A 222 11.86 14.01 19.21
CA LEU A 222 12.98 13.10 19.40
C LEU A 222 14.33 13.82 19.34
N LEU A 223 14.43 14.86 18.51
CA LEU A 223 15.65 15.63 18.25
C LEU A 223 15.47 17.09 18.69
N ASP A 224 16.55 17.88 18.60
CA ASP A 224 16.50 19.32 18.79
C ASP A 224 15.53 19.99 17.80
N VAL A 225 14.80 21.01 18.27
CA VAL A 225 13.79 21.72 17.48
C VAL A 225 14.33 22.30 16.17
N SER A 226 15.60 22.68 16.14
CA SER A 226 16.24 23.24 14.94
C SER A 226 16.21 22.30 13.73
N HIS A 227 16.24 20.98 13.94
CA HIS A 227 16.08 20.01 12.86
C HIS A 227 14.66 20.02 12.27
N TYR A 228 13.66 20.16 13.15
CA TYR A 228 12.25 20.20 12.72
C TYR A 228 11.92 21.50 12.00
N ASP A 229 12.36 22.65 12.55
CA ASP A 229 12.17 23.95 11.90
C ASP A 229 12.81 24.04 10.52
N ALA A 230 13.95 23.37 10.33
CA ALA A 230 14.64 23.35 9.05
C ALA A 230 13.95 22.50 7.97
N LEU A 231 13.30 21.39 8.34
CA LEU A 231 12.79 20.39 7.40
C LEU A 231 11.26 20.30 7.32
N ALA A 232 10.56 20.68 8.40
CA ALA A 232 9.10 20.65 8.49
C ALA A 232 8.47 22.05 8.67
N GLY A 233 9.29 23.06 9.00
CA GLY A 233 8.83 24.41 9.30
C GLY A 233 8.35 24.58 10.76
N PRO A 234 7.69 25.71 11.08
CA PRO A 234 7.25 25.99 12.44
C PRO A 234 6.22 24.98 12.93
N ASP A 235 6.28 24.63 14.22
CA ASP A 235 5.40 23.69 14.89
C ASP A 235 3.91 24.17 14.89
N GLN A 236 3.72 25.46 15.08
CA GLN A 236 2.36 26.01 15.03
C GLN A 236 1.95 26.31 13.61
N SER A 237 0.92 25.60 13.13
CA SER A 237 0.39 25.73 11.78
C SER A 237 -1.14 25.74 11.81
N ASP A 238 -1.76 26.68 11.06
CA ASP A 238 -3.21 26.76 10.89
C ASP A 238 -3.77 25.64 9.97
N PHE A 239 -2.89 24.89 9.34
CA PHE A 239 -3.22 23.81 8.40
C PHE A 239 -3.31 22.44 9.08
N GLU A 240 -3.02 22.36 10.37
CA GLU A 240 -3.00 21.13 11.16
C GLU A 240 -4.25 21.00 12.03
N ARG A 241 -4.67 19.76 12.25
CA ARG A 241 -5.82 19.43 13.08
C ARG A 241 -5.37 19.16 14.51
N VAL A 242 -5.92 19.89 15.46
CA VAL A 242 -5.71 19.60 16.89
C VAL A 242 -6.21 18.19 17.22
N PRO A 243 -5.35 17.27 17.70
CA PRO A 243 -5.79 15.94 18.09
C PRO A 243 -6.77 15.99 19.26
N LYS A 244 -7.71 15.04 19.31
CA LYS A 244 -8.65 14.95 20.43
C LYS A 244 -7.89 14.76 21.74
N GLY A 245 -8.18 15.61 22.72
CA GLY A 245 -7.52 15.61 24.02
C GLY A 245 -6.22 16.41 24.10
N ALA A 246 -5.69 16.87 22.97
CA ALA A 246 -4.59 17.83 22.93
C ALA A 246 -5.11 19.26 23.08
N LYS A 247 -4.24 20.18 23.53
CA LYS A 247 -4.55 21.62 23.68
C LYS A 247 -4.34 22.39 22.37
N SER A 248 -3.40 21.93 21.55
CA SER A 248 -2.97 22.52 20.29
C SER A 248 -2.43 21.42 19.37
N ALA A 249 -2.19 21.73 18.12
CA ALA A 249 -1.45 20.88 17.19
C ALA A 249 0.04 21.25 17.28
N THR A 250 0.62 21.15 18.49
CA THR A 250 2.02 21.50 18.76
C THR A 250 2.59 20.63 19.85
N PHE A 251 3.87 20.31 19.78
CA PHE A 251 4.58 19.60 20.84
C PHE A 251 4.67 20.42 22.14
N PRO A 252 4.69 19.77 23.32
CA PRO A 252 4.53 18.33 23.54
C PRO A 252 3.06 17.91 23.67
N TYR A 253 2.78 16.63 23.40
CA TYR A 253 1.45 16.03 23.52
C TYR A 253 1.34 15.19 24.80
N ASP A 254 0.31 15.42 25.60
CA ASP A 254 -0.07 14.54 26.72
C ASP A 254 -0.81 13.32 26.19
N LEU A 255 -0.09 12.20 26.02
CA LEU A 255 -0.65 10.96 25.47
C LEU A 255 -1.78 10.40 26.31
N LYS A 256 -1.71 10.55 27.64
CA LYS A 256 -2.77 10.09 28.54
C LYS A 256 -4.06 10.90 28.38
N ALA A 257 -3.93 12.21 28.21
CA ALA A 257 -5.08 13.08 27.95
C ALA A 257 -5.73 12.74 26.59
N MET A 258 -4.92 12.51 25.55
CA MET A 258 -5.40 12.10 24.24
C MET A 258 -6.14 10.75 24.32
N GLN A 259 -5.58 9.74 24.96
CA GLN A 259 -6.19 8.42 25.13
C GLN A 259 -7.49 8.51 25.92
N SER A 260 -7.55 9.32 26.97
CA SER A 260 -8.76 9.53 27.78
C SER A 260 -9.88 10.22 26.98
N ALA A 261 -9.53 11.07 26.02
CA ALA A 261 -10.49 11.77 25.16
C ALA A 261 -10.99 10.91 23.99
N TYR A 262 -10.16 9.94 23.55
CA TYR A 262 -10.48 9.05 22.43
C TYR A 262 -9.70 7.75 22.51
N ASN A 263 -10.39 6.63 22.69
CA ASN A 263 -9.75 5.31 22.84
C ASN A 263 -8.88 4.89 21.65
N GLY A 264 -9.17 5.38 20.45
CA GLY A 264 -8.34 5.15 19.26
C GLY A 264 -7.20 6.15 19.03
N ALA A 265 -6.85 6.99 20.01
CA ALA A 265 -5.84 8.04 19.84
C ALA A 265 -4.45 7.50 19.47
N PHE A 266 -4.07 6.33 19.99
CA PHE A 266 -2.82 5.65 19.65
C PHE A 266 -2.63 5.43 18.14
N LYS A 267 -3.71 5.29 17.36
CA LYS A 267 -3.67 5.05 15.90
C LYS A 267 -3.01 6.19 15.12
N SER A 268 -2.94 7.39 15.70
CA SER A 268 -2.32 8.58 15.09
C SER A 268 -1.12 9.09 15.91
N THR A 269 -0.44 8.20 16.61
CA THR A 269 0.79 8.49 17.36
C THR A 269 1.83 7.40 17.08
N PRO A 270 3.11 7.60 17.41
CA PRO A 270 4.14 6.57 17.28
C PRO A 270 3.81 5.28 18.04
N ALA A 271 3.01 5.35 19.11
CA ALA A 271 2.55 4.19 19.86
C ALA A 271 1.89 3.11 19.00
N GLY A 272 1.17 3.51 17.94
CA GLY A 272 0.55 2.57 17.01
C GLY A 272 1.56 1.73 16.23
N ASN A 273 2.71 2.31 15.86
CA ASN A 273 3.78 1.59 15.16
C ASN A 273 4.54 0.66 16.10
N THR A 274 4.89 1.13 17.28
CA THR A 274 5.57 0.33 18.33
C THR A 274 4.74 -0.90 18.70
N LEU A 275 3.42 -0.73 18.89
CA LEU A 275 2.48 -1.84 19.16
C LEU A 275 2.52 -2.92 18.06
N LEU A 276 2.60 -2.53 16.78
CA LEU A 276 2.69 -3.48 15.66
C LEU A 276 4.01 -4.26 15.68
N VAL A 277 5.13 -3.60 15.95
CA VAL A 277 6.45 -4.25 16.03
C VAL A 277 6.49 -5.25 17.19
N ASP A 278 5.98 -4.87 18.37
CA ASP A 278 5.94 -5.77 19.53
C ASP A 278 5.08 -7.02 19.24
N ALA A 279 3.91 -6.85 18.63
CA ALA A 279 3.04 -7.97 18.25
C ALA A 279 3.71 -8.88 17.22
N ALA A 280 4.35 -8.31 16.21
CA ALA A 280 5.06 -9.04 15.17
C ALA A 280 6.21 -9.87 15.75
N LEU A 281 7.02 -9.31 16.65
CA LEU A 281 8.11 -10.03 17.31
C LEU A 281 7.63 -11.16 18.22
N VAL A 282 6.49 -10.97 18.88
CA VAL A 282 5.84 -12.05 19.66
C VAL A 282 5.36 -13.17 18.73
N ALA A 283 4.79 -12.83 17.56
CA ALA A 283 4.37 -13.82 16.57
C ALA A 283 5.55 -14.62 16.00
N VAL A 284 6.66 -13.96 15.63
CA VAL A 284 7.89 -14.64 15.15
C VAL A 284 8.34 -15.72 16.13
N LYS A 285 8.32 -15.40 17.43
CA LYS A 285 8.69 -16.33 18.51
C LYS A 285 7.67 -17.44 18.71
N ALA A 286 6.39 -17.06 18.78
CA ALA A 286 5.33 -17.98 19.17
C ALA A 286 5.03 -19.02 18.08
N GLU A 287 5.12 -18.61 16.82
CA GLU A 287 4.84 -19.43 15.65
C GLU A 287 6.12 -20.03 15.05
N GLY A 288 7.31 -19.59 15.50
CA GLY A 288 8.60 -20.07 15.01
C GLY A 288 8.88 -19.67 13.56
N LEU A 289 8.50 -18.44 13.17
CA LEU A 289 8.71 -17.97 11.79
C LEU A 289 10.19 -17.95 11.44
N GLY A 290 10.53 -18.50 10.27
CA GLY A 290 11.91 -18.56 9.77
C GLY A 290 12.81 -19.54 10.52
N GLN A 291 12.26 -20.49 11.30
CA GLN A 291 13.05 -21.44 12.09
C GLN A 291 13.36 -22.74 11.36
N ASP A 292 12.72 -23.02 10.24
CA ASP A 292 13.01 -24.19 9.39
C ASP A 292 13.53 -23.78 8.00
N ASP A 293 13.50 -24.68 7.03
CA ASP A 293 13.96 -24.43 5.67
C ASP A 293 12.82 -24.07 4.69
N ILE A 294 11.61 -23.88 5.20
CA ILE A 294 10.46 -23.40 4.43
C ILE A 294 10.38 -21.89 4.61
N THR A 295 10.22 -21.16 3.51
CA THR A 295 10.06 -19.70 3.58
C THR A 295 8.73 -19.35 4.21
N ASP A 296 8.77 -18.61 5.31
CA ASP A 296 7.60 -17.99 5.96
C ASP A 296 7.43 -16.52 5.58
N VAL A 297 6.31 -15.93 5.93
CA VAL A 297 6.01 -14.50 5.70
C VAL A 297 5.56 -13.81 6.98
N LEU A 298 6.19 -12.70 7.28
CA LEU A 298 5.73 -11.70 8.24
C LEU A 298 5.40 -10.41 7.49
N ALA A 299 4.12 -10.05 7.37
CA ALA A 299 3.69 -8.81 6.76
C ALA A 299 3.28 -7.80 7.82
N ILE A 300 3.82 -6.57 7.76
CA ILE A 300 3.51 -5.49 8.69
C ILE A 300 3.13 -4.25 7.88
N SER A 301 1.91 -3.74 8.10
CA SER A 301 1.44 -2.48 7.52
C SER A 301 1.29 -1.42 8.61
N PHE A 302 2.18 -0.44 8.60
CA PHE A 302 2.24 0.67 9.56
C PHE A 302 1.23 1.76 9.19
N SER A 303 0.03 1.68 9.78
CA SER A 303 -1.06 2.59 9.42
C SER A 303 -1.07 3.89 10.23
N ALA A 304 -0.30 4.01 11.32
CA ALA A 304 -0.31 5.20 12.17
C ALA A 304 0.21 6.44 11.43
N THR A 305 1.09 6.25 10.47
CA THR A 305 1.62 7.28 9.57
C THR A 305 0.52 7.96 8.75
N ASP A 306 -0.43 7.19 8.23
CA ASP A 306 -1.56 7.71 7.47
C ASP A 306 -2.58 8.44 8.36
N TYR A 307 -2.95 7.85 9.50
CA TYR A 307 -3.86 8.51 10.44
C TYR A 307 -3.31 9.87 10.90
N LEU A 308 -2.01 9.95 11.17
CA LEU A 308 -1.37 11.20 11.54
C LEU A 308 -1.27 12.15 10.34
N GLY A 309 -0.84 11.64 9.17
CA GLY A 309 -0.72 12.42 7.95
C GLY A 309 -2.03 13.08 7.53
N HIS A 310 -3.14 12.37 7.65
CA HIS A 310 -4.47 12.93 7.44
C HIS A 310 -4.84 14.07 8.39
N ALA A 311 -4.28 14.09 9.58
CA ALA A 311 -4.55 15.15 10.57
C ALA A 311 -3.62 16.35 10.42
N MET A 312 -2.32 16.08 10.23
CA MET A 312 -1.27 17.10 10.30
C MET A 312 -0.77 17.56 8.93
N GLY A 313 -0.85 16.67 7.93
CA GLY A 313 -0.25 16.95 6.61
C GLY A 313 1.24 16.63 6.54
N PRO A 314 1.80 16.52 5.31
CA PRO A 314 3.14 15.98 5.07
C PRO A 314 4.28 16.93 5.49
N ARG A 315 3.97 18.15 5.87
CA ARG A 315 4.95 19.18 6.27
C ARG A 315 4.93 19.48 7.76
N SER A 316 4.25 18.66 8.56
CA SER A 316 4.20 18.85 10.01
C SER A 316 5.42 18.28 10.72
N GLN A 317 5.76 18.84 11.86
CA GLN A 317 6.81 18.31 12.73
C GLN A 317 6.44 16.96 13.31
N GLU A 318 5.16 16.71 13.54
CA GLU A 318 4.62 15.44 14.04
C GLU A 318 4.82 14.31 13.03
N VAL A 319 4.59 14.56 11.74
CA VAL A 319 4.86 13.57 10.69
C VAL A 319 6.36 13.30 10.60
N MET A 320 7.22 14.30 10.66
CA MET A 320 8.66 14.10 10.71
C MET A 320 9.05 13.24 11.92
N ASP A 321 8.58 13.56 13.13
CA ASP A 321 8.89 12.80 14.35
C ASP A 321 8.38 11.35 14.30
N MET A 322 7.21 11.15 13.69
CA MET A 322 6.65 9.81 13.44
C MET A 322 7.61 8.94 12.62
N TYR A 323 8.21 9.49 11.55
CA TYR A 323 9.14 8.75 10.71
C TYR A 323 10.50 8.53 11.40
N LEU A 324 10.98 9.48 12.20
CA LEU A 324 12.19 9.28 13.00
C LEU A 324 12.00 8.18 14.06
N ARG A 325 10.82 8.07 14.65
CA ARG A 325 10.50 6.99 15.60
C ARG A 325 10.25 5.67 14.90
N LEU A 326 9.61 5.67 13.72
CA LEU A 326 9.47 4.46 12.90
C LEU A 326 10.84 3.91 12.50
N ASP A 327 11.82 4.76 12.22
CA ASP A 327 13.20 4.35 11.95
C ASP A 327 13.80 3.56 13.13
N LEU A 328 13.54 4.01 14.37
CA LEU A 328 13.97 3.29 15.59
C LEU A 328 13.18 2.01 15.83
N ASP A 329 11.88 2.00 15.57
CA ASP A 329 11.03 0.81 15.67
C ASP A 329 11.50 -0.27 14.68
N LEU A 330 11.84 0.11 13.44
CA LEU A 330 12.40 -0.80 12.44
C LEU A 330 13.81 -1.29 12.79
N LYS A 331 14.63 -0.46 13.44
CA LYS A 331 15.91 -0.91 14.00
C LYS A 331 15.70 -2.03 15.02
N HIS A 332 14.79 -1.82 15.96
CA HIS A 332 14.44 -2.83 16.95
C HIS A 332 13.91 -4.11 16.31
N LEU A 333 13.09 -4.00 15.27
CA LEU A 333 12.59 -5.14 14.50
C LEU A 333 13.75 -5.93 13.87
N PHE A 334 14.66 -5.26 13.14
CA PHE A 334 15.77 -5.93 12.45
C PHE A 334 16.78 -6.55 13.41
N GLU A 335 17.18 -5.84 14.48
CA GLU A 335 18.06 -6.39 15.51
C GLU A 335 17.45 -7.63 16.19
N SER A 336 16.14 -7.64 16.41
CA SER A 336 15.42 -8.78 16.97
C SER A 336 15.34 -9.96 15.98
N LEU A 337 15.10 -9.68 14.68
CA LEU A 337 15.10 -10.71 13.63
C LEU A 337 16.50 -11.31 13.42
N ASP A 338 17.56 -10.52 13.54
CA ASP A 338 18.94 -11.04 13.49
C ASP A 338 19.20 -12.07 14.60
N LEU A 339 18.61 -11.87 15.79
CA LEU A 339 18.71 -12.82 16.91
C LEU A 339 17.79 -14.03 16.75
N LEU A 340 16.57 -13.86 16.24
CA LEU A 340 15.55 -14.90 16.19
C LEU A 340 15.65 -15.78 14.95
N VAL A 341 15.94 -15.21 13.79
CA VAL A 341 15.97 -15.89 12.48
C VAL A 341 17.41 -16.07 12.01
N GLY A 342 18.28 -15.15 12.38
CA GLY A 342 19.69 -15.08 11.99
C GLY A 342 19.95 -14.10 10.86
N LYS A 343 20.99 -13.30 11.00
CA LYS A 343 21.38 -12.28 10.02
C LYS A 343 21.57 -12.91 8.63
N GLY A 344 20.90 -12.32 7.64
CA GLY A 344 20.94 -12.75 6.24
C GLY A 344 20.11 -14.01 5.92
N ASN A 345 19.29 -14.52 6.85
CA ASN A 345 18.34 -15.59 6.59
C ASN A 345 16.94 -15.05 6.25
N TYR A 346 16.73 -13.75 6.34
CA TYR A 346 15.50 -13.10 5.95
C TYR A 346 15.71 -12.09 4.82
N LEU A 347 14.63 -11.79 4.13
CA LEU A 347 14.52 -10.79 3.08
C LEU A 347 13.51 -9.75 3.55
N VAL A 348 13.78 -8.46 3.34
CA VAL A 348 12.87 -7.37 3.63
C VAL A 348 12.41 -6.71 2.34
N THR A 349 11.12 -6.43 2.22
CA THR A 349 10.58 -5.49 1.24
C THR A 349 10.01 -4.29 1.97
N PHE A 350 10.27 -3.10 1.44
CA PHE A 350 9.83 -1.85 2.03
C PHE A 350 9.20 -0.96 0.96
N THR A 351 7.93 -0.58 1.17
CA THR A 351 7.18 0.27 0.26
C THR A 351 6.06 1.01 1.00
N ALA A 352 5.25 1.77 0.27
CA ALA A 352 4.00 2.38 0.75
C ALA A 352 2.85 2.03 -0.19
N ASP A 353 1.63 2.10 0.31
CA ASP A 353 0.40 1.87 -0.45
C ASP A 353 -0.06 3.10 -1.25
N HIS A 354 0.38 4.28 -0.89
CA HIS A 354 0.25 5.56 -1.58
C HIS A 354 1.07 6.64 -0.87
N GLY A 355 1.20 7.80 -1.53
CA GLY A 355 1.73 9.03 -0.92
C GLY A 355 0.62 9.92 -0.38
N ALA A 356 0.85 11.25 -0.36
CA ALA A 356 -0.11 12.26 0.06
C ALA A 356 0.17 13.61 -0.60
N SER A 357 -0.90 14.38 -0.87
CA SER A 357 -0.82 15.76 -1.29
C SER A 357 -0.38 16.68 -0.13
N ASP A 358 0.19 17.82 -0.43
CA ASP A 358 0.26 18.91 0.55
C ASP A 358 -1.15 19.44 0.85
N ASN A 359 -1.34 20.07 2.03
CA ASN A 359 -2.58 20.79 2.29
C ASN A 359 -2.73 21.93 1.27
N PRO A 360 -3.88 22.03 0.53
CA PRO A 360 -4.04 23.03 -0.52
C PRO A 360 -3.92 24.48 -0.02
N MET A 361 -4.36 24.76 1.21
CA MET A 361 -4.28 26.10 1.76
C MET A 361 -2.84 26.50 2.10
N GLN A 362 -2.03 25.53 2.57
CA GLN A 362 -0.59 25.71 2.76
C GLN A 362 0.11 25.91 1.40
N ALA A 363 -0.16 25.06 0.43
CA ALA A 363 0.40 25.19 -0.92
C ALA A 363 0.03 26.55 -1.57
N LYS A 364 -1.19 27.03 -1.36
CA LYS A 364 -1.66 28.34 -1.80
C LYS A 364 -0.93 29.50 -1.12
N ALA A 365 -0.67 29.38 0.19
CA ALA A 365 0.15 30.36 0.94
C ALA A 365 1.57 30.43 0.41
N ASP A 366 2.11 29.33 -0.09
CA ASP A 366 3.42 29.24 -0.75
C ASP A 366 3.40 29.69 -2.24
N GLY A 367 2.25 30.15 -2.75
CA GLY A 367 2.09 30.68 -4.09
C GLY A 367 1.74 29.66 -5.19
N PHE A 368 1.39 28.42 -4.81
CA PHE A 368 0.94 27.41 -5.79
C PHE A 368 -0.55 27.56 -6.10
N PRO A 369 -1.00 27.24 -7.32
CA PRO A 369 -2.42 27.27 -7.69
C PRO A 369 -3.14 26.05 -7.10
N ALA A 370 -3.52 26.13 -5.82
CA ALA A 370 -4.18 25.08 -5.07
C ALA A 370 -5.49 25.58 -4.46
N GLU A 371 -6.50 24.72 -4.38
CA GLU A 371 -7.80 25.04 -3.79
C GLU A 371 -8.32 23.86 -2.97
N LEU A 372 -9.00 24.21 -1.89
CA LEU A 372 -9.65 23.25 -0.99
C LEU A 372 -11.17 23.36 -1.14
N TRP A 373 -11.82 22.24 -1.34
CA TRP A 373 -13.27 22.11 -1.45
C TRP A 373 -13.79 21.25 -0.30
N ALA A 374 -14.80 21.71 0.42
CA ALA A 374 -15.49 20.80 1.32
C ALA A 374 -16.17 19.70 0.49
N PRO A 375 -16.05 18.41 0.84
CA PRO A 375 -16.59 17.32 0.02
C PRO A 375 -18.09 17.45 -0.29
N ALA A 376 -18.88 17.87 0.71
CA ALA A 376 -20.32 18.06 0.54
C ALA A 376 -20.65 19.25 -0.39
N ASP A 377 -19.86 20.32 -0.35
CA ASP A 377 -20.06 21.49 -1.21
C ASP A 377 -19.71 21.15 -2.66
N LEU A 378 -18.56 20.46 -2.89
CA LEU A 378 -18.20 19.99 -4.22
C LEU A 378 -19.28 19.08 -4.81
N GLU A 379 -19.77 18.10 -4.03
CA GLU A 379 -20.86 17.23 -4.50
C GLU A 379 -22.12 18.03 -4.83
N ALA A 380 -22.52 18.98 -3.98
CA ALA A 380 -23.70 19.82 -4.20
C ALA A 380 -23.56 20.67 -5.48
N GLU A 381 -22.39 21.28 -5.70
CA GLU A 381 -22.11 22.07 -6.90
C GLU A 381 -22.14 21.22 -8.17
N LEU A 382 -21.55 20.03 -8.15
CA LEU A 382 -21.60 19.08 -9.27
C LEU A 382 -23.05 18.65 -9.57
N ARG A 383 -23.88 18.40 -8.54
CA ARG A 383 -25.32 18.10 -8.72
C ARG A 383 -26.10 19.26 -9.31
N VAL A 384 -25.80 20.49 -8.91
CA VAL A 384 -26.40 21.70 -9.50
C VAL A 384 -26.06 21.81 -10.98
N LEU A 385 -24.81 21.60 -11.38
CA LEU A 385 -24.39 21.63 -12.78
C LEU A 385 -25.09 20.55 -13.61
N MET A 386 -25.24 19.34 -13.09
CA MET A 386 -26.00 18.28 -13.75
C MET A 386 -27.48 18.64 -13.88
N HIS A 387 -28.10 19.23 -12.86
CA HIS A 387 -29.50 19.71 -12.92
C HIS A 387 -29.68 20.80 -13.97
N LEU A 388 -28.79 21.78 -14.04
CA LEU A 388 -28.80 22.83 -15.07
C LEU A 388 -28.64 22.28 -16.49
N ALA A 389 -27.98 21.13 -16.64
CA ALA A 389 -27.87 20.38 -17.89
C ALA A 389 -29.10 19.46 -18.15
N LEU A 390 -30.20 19.64 -17.41
CA LEU A 390 -31.45 18.88 -17.52
C LEU A 390 -31.30 17.38 -17.20
N ILE A 391 -30.35 17.02 -16.33
CA ILE A 391 -30.19 15.67 -15.82
C ILE A 391 -30.98 15.53 -14.51
N ASP A 392 -31.95 14.63 -14.49
CA ASP A 392 -32.76 14.38 -13.30
C ASP A 392 -31.94 13.75 -12.16
N ASN A 393 -32.22 14.14 -10.93
CA ASN A 393 -31.49 13.66 -9.75
C ASN A 393 -31.57 12.14 -9.54
N ASP A 394 -32.65 11.48 -9.96
CA ASP A 394 -32.83 10.04 -9.88
C ASP A 394 -31.92 9.25 -10.85
N LYS A 395 -31.33 9.94 -11.82
CA LYS A 395 -30.35 9.37 -12.75
C LYS A 395 -28.95 9.27 -12.11
N VAL A 396 -28.67 10.00 -11.04
CA VAL A 396 -27.36 10.06 -10.38
C VAL A 396 -27.45 9.40 -9.00
N LEU A 397 -27.03 8.15 -8.91
CA LEU A 397 -27.18 7.30 -7.73
C LEU A 397 -26.19 7.68 -6.62
N ASN A 398 -24.92 7.93 -6.99
CA ASN A 398 -23.86 8.20 -6.03
C ASN A 398 -22.70 8.96 -6.67
N LEU A 399 -22.00 9.75 -5.87
CA LEU A 399 -20.69 10.35 -6.18
C LEU A 399 -19.71 9.91 -5.10
N SER A 400 -18.70 9.16 -5.46
CA SER A 400 -17.62 8.75 -4.55
C SER A 400 -16.36 8.37 -5.31
N ASN A 401 -15.19 8.53 -4.69
CA ASN A 401 -13.89 8.14 -5.26
C ASN A 401 -13.60 8.78 -6.63
N ASP A 402 -14.00 10.04 -6.83
CA ASP A 402 -13.95 10.77 -8.11
C ASP A 402 -14.68 10.04 -9.25
N GLN A 403 -15.77 9.37 -8.93
CA GLN A 403 -16.62 8.65 -9.85
C GLN A 403 -18.09 9.00 -9.63
N ILE A 404 -18.88 8.95 -10.69
CA ILE A 404 -20.32 9.14 -10.66
C ILE A 404 -21.01 7.86 -11.10
N TYR A 405 -21.88 7.35 -10.24
CA TYR A 405 -22.68 6.14 -10.48
C TYR A 405 -24.04 6.54 -10.99
N LEU A 406 -24.42 6.04 -12.16
CA LEU A 406 -25.66 6.37 -12.84
C LEU A 406 -26.68 5.22 -12.75
N SER A 407 -27.96 5.58 -12.81
CA SER A 407 -29.07 4.61 -12.76
C SER A 407 -29.17 3.74 -14.03
N SER A 408 -28.54 4.17 -15.13
CA SER A 408 -28.43 3.40 -16.36
C SER A 408 -27.02 3.48 -16.94
N ARG A 409 -26.71 2.54 -17.84
CA ARG A 409 -25.44 2.55 -18.58
C ARG A 409 -25.60 3.19 -19.97
N GLU A 410 -26.61 4.03 -20.16
CA GLU A 410 -26.81 4.74 -21.40
C GLU A 410 -25.65 5.70 -21.67
N LYS A 411 -25.06 5.58 -22.84
CA LYS A 411 -23.89 6.35 -23.25
C LYS A 411 -24.19 7.86 -23.27
N ASP A 412 -25.35 8.25 -23.77
CA ASP A 412 -25.72 9.68 -23.90
C ASP A 412 -25.89 10.32 -22.53
N LEU A 413 -26.43 9.61 -21.54
CA LEU A 413 -26.50 10.09 -20.16
C LEU A 413 -25.10 10.29 -19.56
N ALA A 414 -24.20 9.34 -19.73
CA ALA A 414 -22.84 9.45 -19.23
C ALA A 414 -22.08 10.63 -19.89
N VAL A 415 -22.25 10.84 -21.19
CA VAL A 415 -21.67 11.98 -21.92
C VAL A 415 -22.27 13.31 -21.42
N ALA A 416 -23.58 13.38 -21.19
CA ALA A 416 -24.24 14.57 -20.66
C ALA A 416 -23.72 14.92 -19.26
N VAL A 417 -23.62 13.93 -18.37
CA VAL A 417 -23.06 14.10 -17.01
C VAL A 417 -21.62 14.59 -17.07
N ARG A 418 -20.76 13.92 -17.86
CA ARG A 418 -19.36 14.31 -18.05
C ARG A 418 -19.24 15.75 -18.53
N ASN A 419 -20.01 16.14 -19.54
CA ASN A 419 -20.00 17.53 -20.05
C ASN A 419 -20.47 18.54 -19.00
N ALA A 420 -21.49 18.20 -18.23
CA ALA A 420 -22.03 19.08 -17.18
C ALA A 420 -20.98 19.38 -16.10
N ILE A 421 -20.20 18.38 -15.66
CA ILE A 421 -19.23 18.59 -14.58
C ILE A 421 -17.92 19.24 -15.04
N LEU A 422 -17.56 19.14 -16.31
CA LEU A 422 -16.31 19.70 -16.86
C LEU A 422 -16.23 21.22 -16.76
N VAL A 423 -17.32 21.92 -16.59
CA VAL A 423 -17.32 23.39 -16.42
C VAL A 423 -16.98 23.83 -14.99
N HIS A 424 -16.92 22.87 -14.05
CA HIS A 424 -16.59 23.17 -12.66
C HIS A 424 -15.10 23.55 -12.52
N PRO A 425 -14.78 24.65 -11.79
CA PRO A 425 -13.41 25.17 -11.71
C PRO A 425 -12.41 24.20 -11.05
N ALA A 426 -12.85 23.28 -10.20
CA ALA A 426 -12.00 22.28 -9.56
C ALA A 426 -11.62 21.11 -10.49
N ILE A 427 -12.44 20.85 -11.53
CA ILE A 427 -12.25 19.69 -12.41
C ILE A 427 -11.16 20.01 -13.45
N ALA A 428 -10.16 19.15 -13.55
CA ALA A 428 -9.16 19.20 -14.60
C ALA A 428 -9.66 18.48 -15.85
N GLU A 429 -10.17 17.26 -15.66
CA GLU A 429 -10.59 16.36 -16.73
C GLU A 429 -11.75 15.49 -16.25
N ALA A 430 -12.57 15.03 -17.19
CA ALA A 430 -13.61 14.04 -16.92
C ALA A 430 -13.81 13.13 -18.13
N TRP A 431 -14.15 11.87 -17.87
CA TRP A 431 -14.28 10.83 -18.89
C TRP A 431 -15.49 9.94 -18.60
N THR A 432 -16.12 9.43 -19.65
CA THR A 432 -17.01 8.30 -19.54
C THR A 432 -16.22 6.98 -19.45
N TRP A 433 -16.88 5.90 -19.08
CA TRP A 433 -16.30 4.56 -19.08
C TRP A 433 -15.71 4.15 -20.45
N GLU A 434 -16.38 4.51 -21.55
CA GLU A 434 -15.90 4.24 -22.90
C GLU A 434 -14.65 5.06 -23.23
N GLU A 435 -14.63 6.32 -22.82
CA GLU A 435 -13.51 7.23 -23.11
C GLU A 435 -12.24 6.80 -22.39
N ILE A 436 -12.28 6.43 -21.10
CA ILE A 436 -11.07 5.98 -20.40
C ILE A 436 -10.46 4.72 -21.04
N ARG A 437 -11.28 3.88 -21.67
CA ARG A 437 -10.81 2.64 -22.32
C ARG A 437 -9.99 2.90 -23.57
N LEU A 438 -10.24 3.99 -24.27
CA LEU A 438 -9.67 4.32 -25.58
C LEU A 438 -8.71 5.50 -25.52
N SER A 439 -8.74 6.32 -24.47
CA SER A 439 -7.92 7.51 -24.37
C SER A 439 -6.43 7.17 -24.27
N PRO A 440 -5.58 7.88 -25.05
CA PRO A 440 -4.13 7.84 -24.88
C PRO A 440 -3.66 8.73 -23.72
N ASP A 441 -4.52 9.55 -23.13
CA ASP A 441 -4.21 10.43 -22.01
C ASP A 441 -3.65 9.64 -20.83
N PRO A 442 -2.50 10.05 -20.22
CA PRO A 442 -1.88 9.32 -19.12
C PRO A 442 -2.77 9.20 -17.89
N TYR A 443 -3.53 10.24 -17.54
CA TYR A 443 -4.41 10.19 -16.38
C TYR A 443 -5.63 9.28 -16.63
N ALA A 444 -6.20 9.32 -17.84
CA ALA A 444 -7.24 8.38 -18.25
C ALA A 444 -6.75 6.93 -18.19
N GLN A 445 -5.48 6.67 -18.51
CA GLN A 445 -4.88 5.34 -18.38
C GLN A 445 -4.81 4.90 -16.91
N LEU A 446 -4.45 5.79 -15.97
CA LEU A 446 -4.47 5.51 -14.54
C LEU A 446 -5.89 5.17 -14.08
N ARG A 447 -6.90 5.96 -14.49
CA ARG A 447 -8.32 5.67 -14.19
C ARG A 447 -8.78 4.35 -14.80
N ARG A 448 -8.37 4.02 -16.00
CA ARG A 448 -8.67 2.72 -16.64
C ARG A 448 -8.09 1.55 -15.82
N ASN A 449 -6.87 1.66 -15.36
CA ASN A 449 -6.23 0.63 -14.55
C ASN A 449 -6.86 0.53 -13.15
N GLY A 450 -7.34 1.65 -12.60
CA GLY A 450 -8.08 1.71 -11.33
C GLY A 450 -9.54 1.27 -11.39
N SER A 451 -10.07 0.84 -12.55
CA SER A 451 -11.50 0.67 -12.77
C SER A 451 -11.89 -0.73 -13.22
N ASP A 452 -13.01 -1.22 -12.73
CA ASP A 452 -13.63 -2.47 -13.17
C ASP A 452 -15.17 -2.35 -13.24
N LYS A 453 -15.88 -3.49 -13.33
CA LYS A 453 -17.35 -3.52 -13.33
C LYS A 453 -18.03 -2.93 -12.09
N ARG A 454 -17.28 -2.73 -10.98
CA ARG A 454 -17.74 -2.09 -9.73
C ARG A 454 -17.71 -0.57 -9.81
N SER A 455 -17.05 -0.02 -10.83
CA SER A 455 -16.87 1.43 -11.01
C SER A 455 -18.10 2.13 -11.53
N GLY A 456 -18.18 3.45 -11.27
CA GLY A 456 -19.15 4.36 -11.85
C GLY A 456 -19.03 4.48 -13.37
N GLN A 457 -19.92 5.21 -13.99
CA GLN A 457 -19.97 5.39 -15.45
C GLN A 457 -19.26 6.65 -15.92
N VAL A 458 -19.01 7.60 -15.02
CA VAL A 458 -18.24 8.83 -15.29
C VAL A 458 -17.14 8.94 -14.25
N PHE A 459 -15.96 9.34 -14.68
CA PHE A 459 -14.77 9.57 -13.89
C PHE A 459 -14.33 11.00 -14.04
N TYR A 460 -13.75 11.58 -13.00
CA TYR A 460 -13.16 12.91 -13.10
C TYR A 460 -11.83 12.96 -12.33
N ALA A 461 -11.05 13.98 -12.60
CA ALA A 461 -9.86 14.34 -11.85
C ALA A 461 -9.98 15.79 -11.39
N LEU A 462 -9.67 16.06 -10.14
CA LEU A 462 -9.44 17.41 -9.67
C LEU A 462 -8.13 17.95 -10.26
N LYS A 463 -7.98 19.26 -10.35
CA LYS A 463 -6.73 19.89 -10.77
C LYS A 463 -5.60 19.53 -9.80
N PRO A 464 -4.33 19.51 -10.25
CA PRO A 464 -3.19 19.31 -9.36
C PRO A 464 -3.21 20.29 -8.18
N GLY A 465 -2.98 19.79 -6.96
CA GLY A 465 -3.04 20.58 -5.74
C GLY A 465 -4.45 20.90 -5.23
N HIS A 466 -5.52 20.55 -5.96
CA HIS A 466 -6.89 20.68 -5.48
C HIS A 466 -7.32 19.42 -4.72
N LEU A 467 -7.97 19.60 -3.58
CA LEU A 467 -8.51 18.49 -2.79
C LEU A 467 -9.98 18.75 -2.42
N ALA A 468 -10.73 17.66 -2.31
CA ALA A 468 -12.02 17.63 -1.61
C ALA A 468 -11.78 17.04 -0.22
N TYR A 469 -11.55 17.91 0.79
CA TYR A 469 -11.21 17.50 2.15
C TYR A 469 -11.64 18.55 3.20
N GLY A 470 -11.37 18.27 4.48
CA GLY A 470 -11.55 19.22 5.56
C GLY A 470 -10.54 20.38 5.52
N PRO A 471 -10.75 21.44 6.35
CA PRO A 471 -9.91 22.64 6.30
C PRO A 471 -8.47 22.41 6.78
N THR A 472 -8.22 21.34 7.54
CA THR A 472 -6.93 21.01 8.12
C THR A 472 -6.50 19.61 7.73
N GLY A 473 -5.19 19.35 7.72
CA GLY A 473 -4.61 18.08 7.31
C GLY A 473 -4.61 17.89 5.80
N THR A 474 -4.58 16.66 5.34
CA THR A 474 -4.54 16.31 3.92
C THR A 474 -5.23 14.99 3.63
N THR A 475 -5.32 14.67 2.33
CA THR A 475 -5.74 13.35 1.84
C THR A 475 -4.96 13.00 0.57
N HIS A 476 -5.29 11.87 -0.01
CA HIS A 476 -4.69 11.24 -1.18
C HIS A 476 -5.80 10.66 -2.07
N GLY A 477 -5.45 10.01 -3.17
CA GLY A 477 -6.42 9.35 -4.05
C GLY A 477 -6.28 9.78 -5.50
N SER A 478 -5.47 10.80 -5.79
CA SER A 478 -5.23 11.25 -7.16
C SER A 478 -4.25 10.33 -7.90
N GLY A 479 -4.13 10.53 -9.21
CA GLY A 479 -3.08 9.91 -10.03
C GLY A 479 -1.80 10.75 -10.09
N TYR A 480 -1.72 11.86 -9.38
CA TYR A 480 -0.57 12.75 -9.42
C TYR A 480 0.64 12.17 -8.68
N HIS A 481 1.80 12.74 -8.98
CA HIS A 481 3.09 12.26 -8.49
C HIS A 481 3.15 12.18 -6.96
N TYR A 482 2.61 13.16 -6.25
CA TYR A 482 2.63 13.21 -4.79
C TYR A 482 1.84 12.07 -4.12
N ASP A 483 0.85 11.48 -4.81
CA ASP A 483 0.08 10.33 -4.32
C ASP A 483 0.59 9.00 -4.86
N SER A 484 1.18 9.00 -6.06
CA SER A 484 1.56 7.78 -6.77
C SER A 484 3.02 7.38 -6.60
N HIS A 485 3.94 8.31 -6.29
CA HIS A 485 5.36 8.06 -6.11
C HIS A 485 5.67 7.66 -4.66
N VAL A 486 6.14 6.45 -4.48
CA VAL A 486 6.36 5.83 -3.17
C VAL A 486 7.73 5.16 -3.09
N PRO A 487 8.28 4.91 -1.89
CA PRO A 487 9.50 4.11 -1.74
C PRO A 487 9.33 2.70 -2.31
N LEU A 488 10.43 2.11 -2.81
CA LEU A 488 10.52 0.69 -3.11
C LEU A 488 11.95 0.22 -2.89
N ILE A 489 12.16 -0.56 -1.82
CA ILE A 489 13.46 -1.08 -1.43
C ILE A 489 13.34 -2.57 -1.14
N PHE A 490 14.33 -3.34 -1.59
CA PHE A 490 14.50 -4.75 -1.25
C PHE A 490 15.83 -4.93 -0.54
N MET A 491 15.86 -5.67 0.56
CA MET A 491 17.07 -5.96 1.33
C MET A 491 17.18 -7.45 1.63
N GLY A 492 18.35 -8.03 1.40
CA GLY A 492 18.63 -9.45 1.64
C GLY A 492 19.63 -10.02 0.64
N LYS A 493 20.01 -11.28 0.81
CA LYS A 493 21.08 -11.90 0.01
C LYS A 493 20.85 -11.92 -1.51
N ALA A 494 19.60 -11.81 -1.95
CA ALA A 494 19.24 -11.81 -3.37
C ALA A 494 19.43 -10.44 -4.05
N PHE A 495 19.70 -9.40 -3.29
CA PHE A 495 19.74 -8.01 -3.75
C PHE A 495 21.11 -7.39 -3.54
N ASN A 496 21.46 -6.39 -4.34
CA ASN A 496 22.73 -5.69 -4.25
C ASN A 496 22.63 -4.51 -3.27
N PRO A 497 23.37 -4.53 -2.17
CA PRO A 497 23.43 -3.38 -1.27
C PRO A 497 23.80 -2.09 -2.00
N GLN A 498 23.11 -0.99 -1.67
CA GLN A 498 23.32 0.36 -2.22
C GLN A 498 23.08 0.51 -3.74
N ALA A 499 22.58 -0.52 -4.42
CA ALA A 499 22.19 -0.35 -5.81
C ALA A 499 20.94 0.57 -5.90
N MET A 500 21.00 1.53 -6.82
CA MET A 500 19.93 2.49 -7.06
C MET A 500 19.49 2.44 -8.53
N HIS A 501 18.20 2.23 -8.77
CA HIS A 501 17.59 2.18 -10.09
C HIS A 501 16.67 3.38 -10.29
N ASN A 502 16.93 4.14 -11.35
CA ASN A 502 16.14 5.34 -11.71
C ASN A 502 15.14 5.08 -12.85
N GLU A 503 15.14 3.91 -13.43
CA GLU A 503 14.14 3.49 -14.40
C GLU A 503 12.76 3.44 -13.77
N ARG A 504 11.73 3.73 -14.55
CA ARG A 504 10.36 3.67 -14.09
C ARG A 504 10.00 2.25 -13.63
N ALA A 505 9.70 2.10 -12.35
CA ALA A 505 9.17 0.88 -11.76
C ALA A 505 7.70 1.09 -11.34
N TYR A 506 6.93 0.01 -11.30
CA TYR A 506 5.58 0.04 -10.78
C TYR A 506 5.45 -0.87 -9.56
N ILE A 507 4.64 -0.45 -8.59
CA ILE A 507 4.45 -1.24 -7.36
C ILE A 507 3.88 -2.64 -7.66
N ARG A 508 3.11 -2.81 -8.72
CA ARG A 508 2.66 -4.14 -9.17
C ARG A 508 3.80 -5.08 -9.60
N ASP A 509 5.02 -4.55 -9.83
CA ASP A 509 6.20 -5.33 -10.19
C ASP A 509 6.81 -6.04 -8.97
N MET A 510 6.41 -5.67 -7.75
CA MET A 510 6.92 -6.22 -6.51
C MET A 510 6.56 -7.71 -6.34
N ALA A 511 5.31 -8.10 -6.52
CA ALA A 511 4.88 -9.49 -6.36
C ALA A 511 5.62 -10.46 -7.31
N PRO A 512 5.70 -10.22 -8.64
CA PRO A 512 6.46 -11.10 -9.53
C PRO A 512 7.98 -11.08 -9.26
N THR A 513 8.53 -9.97 -8.72
CA THR A 513 9.92 -9.91 -8.28
C THR A 513 10.16 -10.86 -7.10
N LEU A 514 9.31 -10.79 -6.07
CA LEU A 514 9.35 -11.71 -4.93
C LEU A 514 9.13 -13.15 -5.36
N SER A 515 8.11 -13.42 -6.18
CA SER A 515 7.84 -14.78 -6.68
C SER A 515 9.06 -15.39 -7.36
N LYS A 516 9.77 -14.60 -8.16
CA LYS A 516 11.01 -15.04 -8.82
C LYS A 516 12.13 -15.32 -7.81
N VAL A 517 12.32 -14.46 -6.81
CA VAL A 517 13.38 -14.59 -5.80
C VAL A 517 13.17 -15.81 -4.92
N ILE A 518 11.94 -16.11 -4.52
CA ILE A 518 11.61 -17.24 -3.65
C ILE A 518 11.26 -18.52 -4.44
N GLY A 519 11.23 -18.46 -5.78
CA GLY A 519 11.05 -19.64 -6.64
C GLY A 519 9.63 -20.18 -6.71
N ILE A 520 8.62 -19.32 -6.63
CA ILE A 520 7.19 -19.67 -6.73
C ILE A 520 6.54 -19.10 -7.99
N ALA A 521 5.31 -19.51 -8.28
CA ALA A 521 4.51 -18.90 -9.35
C ALA A 521 4.16 -17.45 -9.02
N SER A 522 3.98 -16.62 -10.05
CA SER A 522 3.40 -15.30 -9.88
C SER A 522 1.89 -15.42 -9.66
N PRO A 523 1.26 -14.45 -8.95
CA PRO A 523 -0.19 -14.44 -8.73
C PRO A 523 -1.01 -14.57 -10.01
N SER A 524 -2.20 -15.19 -9.91
CA SER A 524 -3.03 -15.62 -11.05
C SER A 524 -3.43 -14.50 -12.02
N ALA A 525 -3.57 -13.27 -11.54
CA ALA A 525 -3.87 -12.10 -12.39
C ALA A 525 -2.69 -11.13 -12.51
N CYS A 526 -1.47 -11.57 -12.18
CA CYS A 526 -0.29 -10.72 -12.23
C CYS A 526 -0.05 -10.13 -13.62
N THR A 527 0.14 -8.81 -13.67
CA THR A 527 0.47 -8.05 -14.88
C THR A 527 1.77 -7.26 -14.72
N GLY A 528 2.36 -7.29 -13.54
CA GLY A 528 3.67 -6.73 -13.26
C GLY A 528 4.78 -7.57 -13.90
N ASN A 529 5.95 -6.97 -14.05
CA ASN A 529 7.14 -7.63 -14.52
C ASN A 529 8.15 -7.73 -13.36
N PRO A 530 8.88 -8.86 -13.23
CA PRO A 530 9.97 -8.90 -12.28
C PRO A 530 10.96 -7.78 -12.55
N LEU A 531 11.25 -6.98 -11.53
CA LEU A 531 12.27 -5.96 -11.61
C LEU A 531 13.63 -6.62 -11.87
N TRP A 532 14.51 -5.90 -12.57
CA TRP A 532 15.87 -6.33 -12.74
C TRP A 532 16.56 -6.27 -11.37
N VAL A 533 16.82 -7.42 -10.82
CA VAL A 533 17.65 -7.57 -9.63
C VAL A 533 19.02 -8.01 -10.13
N SER A 534 20.03 -7.17 -9.93
CA SER A 534 21.39 -7.52 -10.29
C SER A 534 21.81 -8.74 -9.44
N PRO A 535 22.52 -9.74 -10.03
CA PRO A 535 23.08 -10.80 -9.21
C PRO A 535 23.97 -10.19 -8.12
N ALA A 536 23.73 -10.54 -6.86
CA ALA A 536 24.54 -10.06 -5.76
C ALA A 536 26.03 -10.33 -6.08
N ASN A 537 26.87 -9.30 -6.03
CA ASN A 537 28.31 -9.46 -6.23
C ASN A 537 28.83 -10.42 -5.17
N LYS A 538 29.51 -11.50 -5.64
CA LYS A 538 30.12 -12.51 -4.79
C LYS A 538 31.35 -11.99 -4.08
#